data_cb1c394516301d33eb31501519f6f17d
#
_entry.id   cb1c394516301d33eb31501519f6f17d
#
_cell.length_a   1.000
_cell.length_b   1.000
_cell.length_c   1.000
_cell.angle_alpha   90.00
_cell.angle_beta   90.00
_cell.angle_gamma   90.00
#
_symmetry.space_group_name_H-M   'P 1'
#
loop_
_entity.id
_entity.type
_entity.pdbx_description
1 polymer ?
#
loop_
_entity_poly.entity_id
_entity_poly.type
_entity_poly.pdbx_seq_one_letter_code
_entity_poly.pdbx_strand_id
1 'polypeptide(L)'
;MAGISDAEIIKGFNASLFLMLLGVTYLFSLAQINGSLDLLAQKVISLAGKRVYLIPIIIYVFSIILAALGPGSVPTMAIMMVFSMSLAAEMKISPVLLSTLTVLGSCAGGLSPLAATGIIGANLCAEFGLTGIENDFLMNGILSFTIYAVIVYILLGGYKLRSAAVEQKKEVPCFNKRQLTTIAGIVVMVLMVMLLRINVGLVSFA
;
A
#
# COMPACT_ATOMS: atom_id res chain seq x y z
N MET A 1 5.44 -30.61 24.34
CA MET A 1 4.50 -29.49 24.50
C MET A 1 5.05 -28.61 25.60
N ALA A 2 5.35 -27.36 25.31
CA ALA A 2 5.88 -26.42 26.30
C ALA A 2 4.75 -26.12 27.28
N GLY A 3 4.83 -26.51 28.54
CA GLY A 3 3.79 -26.46 29.59
C GLY A 3 3.20 -25.04 29.87
N ILE A 4 2.85 -24.33 28.82
CA ILE A 4 2.20 -23.02 28.82
C ILE A 4 0.69 -23.27 28.88
N SER A 5 0.00 -22.66 29.83
CA SER A 5 -1.44 -22.80 29.98
C SER A 5 -2.20 -22.02 28.88
N ASP A 6 -3.41 -22.51 28.51
CA ASP A 6 -4.27 -21.82 27.53
C ASP A 6 -4.54 -20.36 27.94
N ALA A 7 -4.64 -20.09 29.23
CA ALA A 7 -4.84 -18.74 29.76
C ALA A 7 -3.63 -17.82 29.51
N GLU A 8 -2.41 -18.35 29.52
CA GLU A 8 -1.20 -17.57 29.21
C GLU A 8 -1.09 -17.30 27.72
N ILE A 9 -1.50 -18.26 26.87
CA ILE A 9 -1.56 -18.08 25.41
C ILE A 9 -2.57 -16.98 25.07
N ILE A 10 -3.75 -17.00 25.67
CA ILE A 10 -4.79 -16.00 25.44
C ILE A 10 -4.34 -14.60 25.92
N LYS A 11 -3.62 -14.51 27.05
CA LYS A 11 -3.08 -13.23 27.53
C LYS A 11 -2.04 -12.61 26.58
N GLY A 12 -1.30 -13.44 25.85
CA GLY A 12 -0.36 -12.99 24.80
C GLY A 12 -1.04 -12.51 23.51
N PHE A 13 -2.35 -12.74 23.36
CA PHE A 13 -3.08 -12.36 22.16
C PHE A 13 -3.39 -10.86 22.13
N ASN A 14 -2.80 -10.15 21.17
CA ASN A 14 -3.08 -8.73 20.97
C ASN A 14 -4.38 -8.54 20.19
N ALA A 15 -5.51 -8.49 20.91
CA ALA A 15 -6.84 -8.32 20.31
C ALA A 15 -6.98 -7.04 19.47
N SER A 16 -6.29 -5.96 19.86
CA SER A 16 -6.32 -4.70 19.12
C SER A 16 -5.67 -4.83 17.75
N LEU A 17 -4.50 -5.47 17.68
CA LEU A 17 -3.82 -5.77 16.40
C LEU A 17 -4.66 -6.70 15.53
N PHE A 18 -5.26 -7.73 16.13
CA PHE A 18 -6.11 -8.66 15.38
C PHE A 18 -7.32 -7.95 14.75
N LEU A 19 -8.04 -7.15 15.52
CA LEU A 19 -9.20 -6.38 15.02
C LEU A 19 -8.78 -5.38 13.94
N MET A 20 -7.61 -4.74 14.09
CA MET A 20 -7.09 -3.84 13.10
C MET A 20 -6.80 -4.56 11.78
N LEU A 21 -6.08 -5.67 11.82
CA LEU A 21 -5.77 -6.48 10.64
C LEU A 21 -7.04 -6.99 9.96
N LEU A 22 -7.99 -7.50 10.76
CA LEU A 22 -9.25 -8.03 10.25
C LEU A 22 -10.09 -6.94 9.57
N GLY A 23 -10.25 -5.77 10.21
CA GLY A 23 -11.05 -4.68 9.67
C GLY A 23 -10.45 -4.09 8.39
N VAL A 24 -9.14 -3.81 8.41
CA VAL A 24 -8.46 -3.26 7.24
C VAL A 24 -8.48 -4.25 6.07
N THR A 25 -8.15 -5.52 6.32
CA THR A 25 -8.21 -6.55 5.25
C THR A 25 -9.60 -6.72 4.70
N TYR A 26 -10.63 -6.66 5.53
CA TYR A 26 -12.03 -6.73 5.09
C TYR A 26 -12.38 -5.57 4.13
N LEU A 27 -12.14 -4.33 4.54
CA LEU A 27 -12.45 -3.14 3.74
C LEU A 27 -11.69 -3.15 2.39
N PHE A 28 -10.38 -3.45 2.42
CA PHE A 28 -9.58 -3.48 1.21
C PHE A 28 -9.89 -4.69 0.31
N SER A 29 -10.31 -5.83 0.89
CA SER A 29 -10.82 -6.96 0.10
C SER A 29 -12.10 -6.60 -0.65
N LEU A 30 -13.02 -5.86 -0.02
CA LEU A 30 -14.21 -5.33 -0.71
C LEU A 30 -13.82 -4.38 -1.86
N ALA A 31 -12.84 -3.51 -1.63
CA ALA A 31 -12.34 -2.60 -2.65
C ALA A 31 -11.66 -3.34 -3.82
N GLN A 32 -11.03 -4.47 -3.55
CA GLN A 32 -10.42 -5.33 -4.57
C GLN A 32 -11.49 -6.09 -5.36
N ILE A 33 -12.43 -6.76 -4.67
CA ILE A 33 -13.48 -7.58 -5.31
C ILE A 33 -14.36 -6.74 -6.24
N ASN A 34 -14.66 -5.49 -5.88
CA ASN A 34 -15.47 -4.61 -6.73
C ASN A 34 -14.64 -3.84 -7.78
N GLY A 35 -13.33 -4.09 -7.88
CA GLY A 35 -12.43 -3.47 -8.85
C GLY A 35 -12.13 -1.99 -8.60
N SER A 36 -12.44 -1.46 -7.40
CA SER A 36 -12.17 -0.05 -7.07
C SER A 36 -10.67 0.25 -7.09
N LEU A 37 -9.84 -0.65 -6.55
CA LEU A 37 -8.39 -0.46 -6.49
C LEU A 37 -7.75 -0.56 -7.89
N ASP A 38 -8.22 -1.49 -8.72
CA ASP A 38 -7.73 -1.64 -10.10
C ASP A 38 -8.05 -0.40 -10.93
N LEU A 39 -9.28 0.12 -10.81
CA LEU A 39 -9.70 1.31 -11.53
C LEU A 39 -8.96 2.56 -11.03
N LEU A 40 -8.73 2.66 -9.71
CA LEU A 40 -7.94 3.73 -9.12
C LEU A 40 -6.49 3.70 -9.65
N ALA A 41 -5.88 2.51 -9.69
CA ALA A 41 -4.55 2.32 -10.25
C ALA A 41 -4.48 2.70 -11.73
N GLN A 42 -5.46 2.28 -12.55
CA GLN A 42 -5.54 2.67 -13.96
C GLN A 42 -5.65 4.20 -14.13
N LYS A 43 -6.46 4.87 -13.30
CA LYS A 43 -6.59 6.33 -13.34
C LYS A 43 -5.29 7.03 -12.93
N VAL A 44 -4.62 6.54 -11.89
CA VAL A 44 -3.32 7.09 -11.45
C VAL A 44 -2.28 6.93 -12.57
N ILE A 45 -2.25 5.81 -13.28
CA ILE A 45 -1.34 5.60 -14.39
C ILE A 45 -1.69 6.47 -15.59
N SER A 46 -2.97 6.72 -15.83
CA SER A 46 -3.39 7.62 -16.91
C SER A 46 -2.81 9.03 -16.76
N LEU A 47 -2.41 9.44 -15.55
CA LEU A 47 -1.72 10.71 -15.29
C LEU A 47 -0.32 10.76 -15.94
N ALA A 48 0.31 9.61 -16.19
CA ALA A 48 1.59 9.57 -16.91
C ALA A 48 1.45 10.03 -18.37
N GLY A 49 0.26 9.94 -18.95
CA GLY A 49 -0.02 10.31 -20.33
C GLY A 49 0.93 9.59 -21.30
N LYS A 50 1.63 10.37 -22.13
CA LYS A 50 2.61 9.84 -23.09
C LYS A 50 4.00 9.56 -22.49
N ARG A 51 4.22 9.83 -21.21
CA ARG A 51 5.54 9.75 -20.54
C ARG A 51 5.74 8.41 -19.88
N VAL A 52 6.04 7.37 -20.64
CA VAL A 52 6.18 5.98 -20.17
C VAL A 52 7.24 5.84 -19.06
N TYR A 53 8.29 6.65 -19.06
CA TYR A 53 9.31 6.65 -18.01
C TYR A 53 8.78 7.05 -16.63
N LEU A 54 7.63 7.74 -16.55
CA LEU A 54 7.00 8.08 -15.28
C LEU A 54 6.22 6.92 -14.66
N ILE A 55 5.83 5.92 -15.43
CA ILE A 55 4.99 4.82 -14.95
C ILE A 55 5.61 4.07 -13.77
N PRO A 56 6.90 3.67 -13.81
CA PRO A 56 7.52 3.02 -12.67
C PRO A 56 7.52 3.90 -11.41
N ILE A 57 7.72 5.21 -11.56
CA ILE A 57 7.71 6.17 -10.46
C ILE A 57 6.30 6.30 -9.88
N ILE A 58 5.29 6.39 -10.74
CA ILE A 58 3.87 6.47 -10.33
C ILE A 58 3.48 5.20 -9.57
N ILE A 59 3.87 4.01 -10.05
CA ILE A 59 3.63 2.75 -9.35
C ILE A 59 4.29 2.75 -7.97
N TYR A 60 5.54 3.19 -7.87
CA TYR A 60 6.25 3.30 -6.61
C TYR A 60 5.51 4.20 -5.61
N VAL A 61 5.19 5.43 -6.01
CA VAL A 61 4.49 6.41 -5.16
C VAL A 61 3.09 5.92 -4.79
N PHE A 62 2.36 5.33 -5.75
CA PHE A 62 1.03 4.80 -5.50
C PHE A 62 1.06 3.61 -4.52
N SER A 63 2.07 2.74 -4.62
CA SER A 63 2.27 1.64 -3.67
C SER A 63 2.58 2.16 -2.26
N ILE A 64 3.36 3.25 -2.11
CA ILE A 64 3.58 3.90 -0.81
C ILE A 64 2.25 4.38 -0.23
N ILE A 65 1.49 5.15 -1.00
CA ILE A 65 0.22 5.72 -0.54
C ILE A 65 -0.74 4.61 -0.14
N LEU A 66 -0.92 3.61 -1.00
CA LEU A 66 -1.85 2.51 -0.73
C LEU A 66 -1.45 1.71 0.51
N ALA A 67 -0.17 1.38 0.69
CA ALA A 67 0.31 0.67 1.87
C ALA A 67 0.18 1.50 3.16
N ALA A 68 0.42 2.81 3.05
CA ALA A 68 0.36 3.74 4.19
C ALA A 68 -1.07 3.98 4.69
N LEU A 69 -2.09 3.82 3.85
CA LEU A 69 -3.50 4.05 4.19
C LEU A 69 -4.09 2.96 5.11
N GLY A 70 -3.37 1.87 5.37
CA GLY A 70 -3.82 0.86 6.33
C GLY A 70 -3.49 -0.59 5.99
N PRO A 71 -3.60 -1.08 4.73
CA PRO A 71 -3.37 -2.49 4.43
C PRO A 71 -1.96 -2.95 4.82
N GLY A 72 -0.99 -2.04 4.79
CA GLY A 72 0.39 -2.38 5.05
C GLY A 72 1.09 -3.02 3.85
N SER A 73 2.30 -3.55 4.08
CA SER A 73 3.18 -4.01 3.00
C SER A 73 2.62 -5.21 2.24
N VAL A 74 2.24 -6.28 2.95
CA VAL A 74 1.93 -7.58 2.33
C VAL A 74 0.66 -7.55 1.47
N PRO A 75 -0.50 -7.06 1.95
CA PRO A 75 -1.70 -6.96 1.13
C PRO A 75 -1.51 -6.02 -0.07
N THR A 76 -0.80 -4.90 0.13
CA THR A 76 -0.52 -3.97 -0.97
C THR A 76 0.36 -4.61 -2.04
N MET A 77 1.38 -5.38 -1.65
CA MET A 77 2.18 -6.15 -2.60
C MET A 77 1.32 -7.10 -3.43
N ALA A 78 0.43 -7.86 -2.78
CA ALA A 78 -0.41 -8.82 -3.48
C ALA A 78 -1.28 -8.14 -4.56
N ILE A 79 -1.92 -7.03 -4.22
CA ILE A 79 -2.79 -6.28 -5.14
C ILE A 79 -1.97 -5.62 -6.25
N MET A 80 -0.96 -4.85 -5.87
CA MET A 80 -0.19 -4.05 -6.79
C MET A 80 0.74 -4.88 -7.68
N MET A 81 1.15 -6.09 -7.25
CA MET A 81 1.98 -6.96 -8.06
C MET A 81 1.21 -7.47 -9.29
N VAL A 82 -0.02 -7.94 -9.10
CA VAL A 82 -0.89 -8.39 -10.22
C VAL A 82 -1.06 -7.26 -11.22
N PHE A 83 -1.37 -6.07 -10.71
CA PHE A 83 -1.53 -4.88 -11.54
C PHE A 83 -0.23 -4.48 -12.27
N SER A 84 0.90 -4.42 -11.56
CA SER A 84 2.21 -4.06 -12.14
C SER A 84 2.67 -5.06 -13.20
N MET A 85 2.41 -6.36 -13.00
CA MET A 85 2.75 -7.40 -13.97
C MET A 85 1.88 -7.31 -15.23
N SER A 86 0.57 -7.09 -15.07
CA SER A 86 -0.34 -6.86 -16.20
C SER A 86 0.10 -5.64 -17.02
N LEU A 87 0.43 -4.55 -16.34
CA LEU A 87 0.90 -3.33 -16.99
C LEU A 87 2.27 -3.50 -17.67
N ALA A 88 3.19 -4.27 -17.05
CA ALA A 88 4.48 -4.59 -17.63
C ALA A 88 4.32 -5.33 -18.97
N ALA A 89 3.40 -6.31 -19.03
CA ALA A 89 3.09 -7.06 -20.24
C ALA A 89 2.44 -6.17 -21.32
N GLU A 90 1.46 -5.36 -20.93
CA GLU A 90 0.72 -4.49 -21.85
C GLU A 90 1.61 -3.40 -22.48
N MET A 91 2.46 -2.78 -21.66
CA MET A 91 3.31 -1.65 -22.10
C MET A 91 4.73 -2.06 -22.50
N LYS A 92 5.05 -3.36 -22.47
CA LYS A 92 6.40 -3.89 -22.77
C LYS A 92 7.49 -3.26 -21.91
N ILE A 93 7.16 -2.96 -20.65
CA ILE A 93 8.11 -2.49 -19.64
C ILE A 93 8.72 -3.72 -18.95
N SER A 94 9.95 -3.61 -18.46
CA SER A 94 10.58 -4.69 -17.68
C SER A 94 9.71 -5.08 -16.48
N PRO A 95 9.24 -6.34 -16.39
CA PRO A 95 8.48 -6.81 -15.24
C PRO A 95 9.29 -6.69 -13.94
N VAL A 96 10.60 -6.93 -14.01
CA VAL A 96 11.50 -6.83 -12.85
C VAL A 96 11.53 -5.39 -12.30
N LEU A 97 11.56 -4.38 -13.19
CA LEU A 97 11.53 -2.98 -12.78
C LEU A 97 10.24 -2.65 -12.03
N LEU A 98 9.08 -2.98 -12.61
CA LEU A 98 7.79 -2.63 -12.02
C LEU A 98 7.53 -3.41 -10.71
N SER A 99 7.84 -4.72 -10.69
CA SER A 99 7.65 -5.54 -9.49
C SER A 99 8.55 -5.07 -8.34
N THR A 100 9.83 -4.79 -8.61
CA THR A 100 10.75 -4.33 -7.56
C THR A 100 10.30 -2.97 -6.99
N LEU A 101 9.90 -2.02 -7.84
CA LEU A 101 9.38 -0.73 -7.37
C LEU A 101 8.06 -0.87 -6.59
N THR A 102 7.20 -1.80 -6.99
CA THR A 102 5.99 -2.13 -6.23
C THR A 102 6.33 -2.63 -4.82
N VAL A 103 7.28 -3.56 -4.70
CA VAL A 103 7.72 -4.09 -3.40
C VAL A 103 8.33 -2.99 -2.53
N LEU A 104 9.28 -2.22 -3.07
CA LEU A 104 9.93 -1.15 -2.34
C LEU A 104 8.93 -0.08 -1.86
N GLY A 105 7.98 0.32 -2.72
CA GLY A 105 6.92 1.26 -2.35
C GLY A 105 6.00 0.71 -1.27
N SER A 106 5.60 -0.56 -1.38
CA SER A 106 4.75 -1.21 -0.38
C SER A 106 5.46 -1.35 0.97
N CYS A 107 6.77 -1.66 0.98
CA CYS A 107 7.57 -1.70 2.20
C CYS A 107 7.70 -0.32 2.85
N ALA A 108 7.97 0.72 2.05
CA ALA A 108 8.06 2.09 2.55
C ALA A 108 6.77 2.56 3.21
N GLY A 109 5.64 2.40 2.50
CA GLY A 109 4.33 2.81 3.02
C GLY A 109 3.85 1.97 4.20
N GLY A 110 4.22 0.68 4.23
CA GLY A 110 3.85 -0.23 5.31
C GLY A 110 4.41 0.14 6.69
N LEU A 111 5.38 1.05 6.76
CA LEU A 111 5.90 1.60 8.02
C LEU A 111 5.06 2.78 8.56
N SER A 112 3.96 3.11 7.91
CA SER A 112 3.00 4.12 8.37
C SER A 112 2.41 3.79 9.74
N PRO A 113 2.13 4.80 10.59
CA PRO A 113 1.43 4.60 11.85
C PRO A 113 -0.03 4.12 11.68
N LEU A 114 -0.56 4.11 10.46
CA LEU A 114 -1.88 3.56 10.13
C LEU A 114 -1.79 2.10 9.66
N ALA A 115 -0.60 1.63 9.29
CA ALA A 115 -0.37 0.29 8.78
C ALA A 115 0.07 -0.68 9.89
N ALA A 116 -0.31 -1.95 9.74
CA ALA A 116 -0.03 -2.98 10.73
C ALA A 116 1.46 -3.08 11.08
N THR A 117 2.34 -3.08 10.07
CA THR A 117 3.79 -3.21 10.27
C THR A 117 4.36 -2.02 11.05
N GLY A 118 3.92 -0.79 10.74
CA GLY A 118 4.34 0.42 11.44
C GLY A 118 3.87 0.42 12.90
N ILE A 119 2.63 0.02 13.17
CA ILE A 119 2.08 -0.08 14.52
C ILE A 119 2.81 -1.14 15.36
N ILE A 120 3.09 -2.32 14.77
CA ILE A 120 3.86 -3.36 15.47
C ILE A 120 5.25 -2.85 15.82
N GLY A 121 5.93 -2.20 14.85
CA GLY A 121 7.25 -1.63 15.07
C GLY A 121 7.26 -0.58 16.17
N ALA A 122 6.31 0.35 16.17
CA ALA A 122 6.18 1.39 17.19
C ALA A 122 5.89 0.81 18.56
N ASN A 123 4.99 -0.20 18.66
CA ASN A 123 4.69 -0.86 19.93
C ASN A 123 5.91 -1.58 20.52
N LEU A 124 6.67 -2.29 19.70
CA LEU A 124 7.91 -2.94 20.15
C LEU A 124 8.93 -1.91 20.64
N CYS A 125 9.09 -0.80 19.97
CA CYS A 125 9.97 0.28 20.41
C CYS A 125 9.50 0.91 21.74
N ALA A 126 8.20 1.03 21.95
CA ALA A 126 7.63 1.55 23.18
C ALA A 126 7.93 0.64 24.39
N GLU A 127 8.02 -0.68 24.21
CA GLU A 127 8.46 -1.63 25.26
C GLU A 127 9.89 -1.35 25.75
N PHE A 128 10.73 -0.76 24.88
CA PHE A 128 12.09 -0.32 25.22
C PHE A 128 12.18 1.16 25.64
N GLY A 129 11.04 1.80 25.90
CA GLY A 129 10.97 3.19 26.35
C GLY A 129 11.09 4.24 25.22
N LEU A 130 11.09 3.81 23.94
CA LEU A 130 11.12 4.69 22.79
C LEU A 130 9.68 4.96 22.31
N THR A 131 9.14 6.12 22.67
CA THR A 131 7.78 6.54 22.31
C THR A 131 7.80 7.74 21.37
N GLY A 132 6.75 7.92 20.56
CA GLY A 132 6.61 9.08 19.66
C GLY A 132 7.46 9.01 18.39
N ILE A 133 7.93 7.80 18.03
CA ILE A 133 8.82 7.56 16.88
C ILE A 133 8.07 7.15 15.60
N GLU A 134 6.74 7.14 15.62
CA GLU A 134 5.91 6.60 14.52
C GLU A 134 6.17 7.35 13.21
N ASN A 135 6.30 8.67 13.28
CA ASN A 135 6.60 9.50 12.12
C ASN A 135 8.05 9.31 11.64
N ASP A 136 9.00 9.14 12.55
CA ASP A 136 10.39 8.88 12.22
C ASP A 136 10.54 7.52 11.53
N PHE A 137 9.77 6.53 11.96
CA PHE A 137 9.70 5.21 11.32
C PHE A 137 9.26 5.33 9.87
N LEU A 138 8.18 6.06 9.61
CA LEU A 138 7.68 6.30 8.26
C LEU A 138 8.68 7.09 7.42
N MET A 139 9.19 8.20 7.94
CA MET A 139 10.10 9.08 7.18
C MET A 139 11.42 8.39 6.83
N ASN A 140 12.02 7.69 7.79
CA ASN A 140 13.25 6.91 7.55
C ASN A 140 13.00 5.76 6.57
N GLY A 141 11.84 5.11 6.67
CA GLY A 141 11.43 4.08 5.73
C GLY A 141 11.28 4.62 4.32
N ILE A 142 10.51 5.70 4.14
CA ILE A 142 10.35 6.34 2.84
C ILE A 142 11.72 6.75 2.27
N LEU A 143 12.58 7.37 3.07
CA LEU A 143 13.90 7.81 2.62
C LEU A 143 14.76 6.63 2.16
N SER A 144 14.86 5.59 2.99
CA SER A 144 15.68 4.41 2.70
C SER A 144 15.19 3.67 1.46
N PHE A 145 13.90 3.38 1.38
CA PHE A 145 13.34 2.66 0.23
C PHE A 145 13.33 3.51 -1.03
N THR A 146 13.25 4.86 -0.92
CA THR A 146 13.36 5.75 -2.08
C THR A 146 14.78 5.71 -2.66
N ILE A 147 15.81 5.68 -1.82
CA ILE A 147 17.20 5.52 -2.29
C ILE A 147 17.34 4.22 -3.09
N TYR A 148 16.85 3.10 -2.54
CA TYR A 148 16.86 1.82 -3.27
C TYR A 148 16.04 1.89 -4.56
N ALA A 149 14.88 2.51 -4.54
CA ALA A 149 14.02 2.66 -5.71
C ALA A 149 14.70 3.47 -6.82
N VAL A 150 15.42 4.54 -6.48
CA VAL A 150 16.20 5.34 -7.43
C VAL A 150 17.32 4.52 -8.03
N ILE A 151 18.07 3.79 -7.20
CA ILE A 151 19.16 2.90 -7.67
C ILE A 151 18.60 1.86 -8.66
N VAL A 152 17.54 1.16 -8.29
CA VAL A 152 16.90 0.15 -9.14
C VAL A 152 16.36 0.76 -10.43
N TYR A 153 15.72 1.93 -10.36
CA TYR A 153 15.21 2.64 -11.51
C TYR A 153 16.30 2.99 -12.51
N ILE A 154 17.47 3.44 -12.02
CA ILE A 154 18.63 3.77 -12.85
C ILE A 154 19.27 2.50 -13.42
N LEU A 155 19.54 1.49 -12.59
CA LEU A 155 20.19 0.24 -13.00
C LEU A 155 19.38 -0.53 -14.05
N LEU A 156 18.06 -0.60 -13.89
CA LEU A 156 17.17 -1.28 -14.82
C LEU A 156 16.72 -0.40 -16.01
N GLY A 157 17.30 0.78 -16.15
CA GLY A 157 17.09 1.66 -17.30
C GLY A 157 15.70 2.29 -17.38
N GLY A 158 15.04 2.52 -16.25
CA GLY A 158 13.72 3.14 -16.20
C GLY A 158 13.65 4.49 -16.93
N TYR A 159 14.74 5.26 -16.90
CA TYR A 159 14.85 6.54 -17.63
C TYR A 159 14.96 6.38 -19.18
N LYS A 160 15.33 5.18 -19.66
CA LYS A 160 15.43 4.86 -21.09
C LYS A 160 14.11 4.42 -21.70
N LEU A 161 13.07 4.26 -20.89
CA LEU A 161 11.75 3.91 -21.38
C LEU A 161 11.25 5.03 -22.29
N ARG A 162 11.40 4.81 -23.60
CA ARG A 162 10.87 5.71 -24.60
C ARG A 162 9.37 5.45 -24.75
N SER A 163 8.66 6.51 -25.09
CA SER A 163 7.30 6.44 -25.58
C SER A 163 7.28 5.60 -26.88
N ALA A 164 7.32 4.28 -26.75
CA ALA A 164 6.77 3.46 -27.81
C ALA A 164 5.32 3.93 -27.92
N ALA A 165 4.90 4.33 -29.13
CA ALA A 165 3.57 4.84 -29.37
C ALA A 165 2.53 3.87 -28.81
N VAL A 166 2.20 4.05 -27.54
CA VAL A 166 1.06 3.39 -26.95
C VAL A 166 -0.13 4.16 -27.50
N GLU A 167 -0.64 3.67 -28.61
CA GLU A 167 -1.99 3.96 -29.09
C GLU A 167 -2.99 3.39 -28.08
N GLN A 168 -2.93 3.84 -26.87
CA GLN A 168 -3.93 3.50 -25.87
C GLN A 168 -4.58 4.75 -25.30
N LYS A 169 -5.49 5.29 -26.11
CA LYS A 169 -6.72 5.86 -25.58
C LYS A 169 -7.64 4.71 -25.14
N LYS A 170 -7.23 3.87 -24.20
CA LYS A 170 -8.24 3.19 -23.39
C LYS A 170 -8.84 4.26 -22.50
N GLU A 171 -10.02 4.71 -22.85
CA GLU A 171 -10.82 5.55 -21.97
C GLU A 171 -10.96 4.79 -20.64
N VAL A 172 -10.33 5.32 -19.59
CA VAL A 172 -10.44 4.72 -18.27
C VAL A 172 -11.89 4.89 -17.85
N PRO A 173 -12.63 3.81 -17.57
CA PRO A 173 -14.05 3.90 -17.27
C PRO A 173 -14.30 4.78 -16.06
N CYS A 174 -15.49 5.38 -15.99
CA CYS A 174 -15.92 6.12 -14.82
C CYS A 174 -16.22 5.17 -13.66
N PHE A 175 -16.02 5.65 -12.43
CA PHE A 175 -16.36 4.88 -11.25
C PHE A 175 -17.86 4.57 -11.20
N ASN A 176 -18.20 3.32 -10.93
CA ASN A 176 -19.57 2.92 -10.63
C ASN A 176 -19.94 3.36 -9.20
N LYS A 177 -21.24 3.47 -8.89
CA LYS A 177 -21.72 3.86 -7.57
C LYS A 177 -21.11 3.01 -6.44
N ARG A 178 -21.02 1.69 -6.61
CA ARG A 178 -20.41 0.78 -5.64
C ARG A 178 -18.93 1.08 -5.40
N GLN A 179 -18.18 1.34 -6.45
CA GLN A 179 -16.76 1.69 -6.38
C GLN A 179 -16.55 3.04 -5.69
N LEU A 180 -17.40 4.02 -6.01
CA LEU A 180 -17.35 5.34 -5.38
C LEU A 180 -17.67 5.24 -3.88
N THR A 181 -18.66 4.44 -3.49
CA THR A 181 -19.01 4.21 -2.07
C THR A 181 -17.82 3.58 -1.32
N THR A 182 -17.16 2.60 -1.92
CA THR A 182 -15.99 1.95 -1.28
C THR A 182 -14.81 2.91 -1.13
N ILE A 183 -14.53 3.70 -2.16
CA ILE A 183 -13.48 4.73 -2.09
C ILE A 183 -13.82 5.78 -1.02
N ALA A 184 -15.08 6.23 -0.98
CA ALA A 184 -15.55 7.14 0.06
C ALA A 184 -15.38 6.53 1.46
N GLY A 185 -15.70 5.22 1.63
CA GLY A 185 -15.48 4.50 2.88
C GLY A 185 -14.00 4.50 3.30
N ILE A 186 -13.08 4.25 2.37
CA ILE A 186 -11.63 4.31 2.65
C ILE A 186 -11.22 5.72 3.07
N VAL A 187 -11.69 6.76 2.37
CA VAL A 187 -11.40 8.16 2.71
C VAL A 187 -11.95 8.51 4.09
N VAL A 188 -13.19 8.13 4.38
CA VAL A 188 -13.82 8.35 5.70
C VAL A 188 -13.03 7.63 6.79
N MET A 189 -12.65 6.36 6.57
CA MET A 189 -11.81 5.61 7.50
C MET A 189 -10.51 6.37 7.82
N VAL A 190 -9.78 6.81 6.80
CA VAL A 190 -8.52 7.55 6.99
C VAL A 190 -8.76 8.84 7.77
N LEU A 191 -9.80 9.61 7.41
CA LEU A 191 -10.12 10.85 8.10
C LEU A 191 -10.50 10.61 9.57
N MET A 192 -11.32 9.60 9.86
CA MET A 192 -11.70 9.26 11.24
C MET A 192 -10.51 8.84 12.08
N VAL A 193 -9.61 8.03 11.51
CA VAL A 193 -8.38 7.61 12.21
C VAL A 193 -7.47 8.79 12.49
N MET A 194 -7.26 9.67 11.51
CA MET A 194 -6.38 10.83 11.66
C MET A 194 -6.94 11.89 12.62
N LEU A 195 -8.26 12.15 12.55
CA LEU A 195 -8.89 13.22 13.34
C LEU A 195 -9.27 12.74 14.75
N LEU A 196 -9.81 11.55 14.88
CA LEU A 196 -10.37 11.02 16.14
C LEU A 196 -9.43 10.05 16.85
N ARG A 197 -8.31 9.65 16.21
CA ARG A 197 -7.34 8.67 16.74
C ARG A 197 -7.99 7.35 17.18
N ILE A 198 -9.07 6.95 16.51
CA ILE A 198 -9.78 5.70 16.76
C ILE A 198 -8.99 4.56 16.11
N ASN A 199 -9.11 3.35 16.67
CA ASN A 199 -8.47 2.16 16.12
C ASN A 199 -8.94 1.92 14.66
N VAL A 200 -7.97 1.83 13.74
CA VAL A 200 -8.20 1.65 12.29
C VAL A 200 -9.13 0.47 12.01
N GLY A 201 -8.96 -0.64 12.74
CA GLY A 201 -9.76 -1.84 12.56
C GLY A 201 -11.25 -1.63 12.86
N LEU A 202 -11.56 -0.93 13.93
CA LEU A 202 -12.96 -0.66 14.30
C LEU A 202 -13.65 0.25 13.28
N VAL A 203 -12.95 1.28 12.80
CA VAL A 203 -13.48 2.19 11.78
C VAL A 203 -13.66 1.49 10.43
N SER A 204 -12.83 0.48 10.13
CA SER A 204 -12.93 -0.28 8.88
C SER A 204 -14.18 -1.17 8.79
N PHE A 205 -14.83 -1.44 9.92
CA PHE A 205 -16.11 -2.20 9.96
C PHE A 205 -17.35 -1.31 9.90
N ALA A 206 -17.20 0.00 10.14
CA ALA A 206 -18.31 0.95 10.16
C ALA A 206 -18.63 1.48 8.75
#